data_d54467b4dc78d74a947dd542fac373e7
#
_entry.id   d54467b4dc78d74a947dd542fac373e7
#
_cell.length_a   1.000
_cell.length_b   1.000
_cell.length_c   1.000
_cell.angle_alpha   90.00
_cell.angle_beta   90.00
_cell.angle_gamma   90.00
#
_symmetry.space_group_name_H-M   'P 1'
#
loop_
_entity.id
_entity.type
_entity.pdbx_description
1 polymer ?
#
loop_
_entity_poly.entity_id
_entity_poly.type
_entity_poly.pdbx_seq_one_letter_code
_entity_poly.pdbx_strand_id
1 'polypeptide(L)'
;MREFKRIFEELGYTFQSADVLEDVYLFYKYYSNSANKGVSAILLEGDPGCGKTFLSETFAKFLGDDTEYIYTQCVEETNSDRLIATYNVPAIVKGDAEKSVAEGILTKAINLANSGKKVVLTIDELDKAREVLDSYFLDFLQNGKIETSNNEILSLTNDGRKNLYVILAKNNERNLLDALLRRCSVIKLPPMPPVLAYKTLLKRFENIEHDPKFLKFVSKVYEAIYNEQMDSNEELLSRLPALQELITAITSDYELYANG
;
A
#
# COMPACT_ATOMS: atom_id res chain seq x y z
N MET A 1 -0.56 -19.07 9.98
CA MET A 1 0.58 -18.15 9.87
C MET A 1 1.69 -18.67 8.95
N ARG A 2 2.22 -19.91 9.10
CA ARG A 2 3.28 -20.43 8.19
C ARG A 2 2.84 -20.48 6.73
N GLU A 3 1.64 -20.96 6.45
CA GLU A 3 1.08 -21.01 5.11
C GLU A 3 0.82 -19.60 4.54
N PHE A 4 0.30 -18.69 5.36
CA PHE A 4 0.12 -17.29 5.01
C PHE A 4 1.44 -16.65 4.56
N LYS A 5 2.51 -16.81 5.36
CA LYS A 5 3.85 -16.34 5.01
C LYS A 5 4.34 -16.93 3.68
N ARG A 6 4.19 -18.24 3.50
CA ARG A 6 4.62 -18.93 2.27
C ARG A 6 3.96 -18.36 1.02
N ILE A 7 2.64 -18.13 1.07
CA ILE A 7 1.90 -17.56 -0.07
C ILE A 7 2.40 -16.14 -0.39
N PHE A 8 2.63 -15.29 0.62
CA PHE A 8 3.19 -13.96 0.39
C PHE A 8 4.59 -14.02 -0.24
N GLU A 9 5.43 -14.94 0.22
CA GLU A 9 6.75 -15.16 -0.37
C GLU A 9 6.68 -15.67 -1.82
N GLU A 10 5.73 -16.53 -2.15
CA GLU A 10 5.45 -16.99 -3.52
C GLU A 10 4.96 -15.84 -4.41
N LEU A 11 4.18 -14.91 -3.86
CA LEU A 11 3.76 -13.67 -4.53
C LEU A 11 4.86 -12.59 -4.60
N GLY A 12 6.04 -12.88 -4.08
CA GLY A 12 7.21 -12.01 -4.14
C GLY A 12 7.39 -11.05 -2.99
N TYR A 13 6.49 -11.06 -1.98
CA TYR A 13 6.62 -10.22 -0.79
C TYR A 13 7.34 -10.95 0.34
N THR A 14 8.32 -10.27 0.94
CA THR A 14 9.04 -10.78 2.11
C THR A 14 8.82 -9.85 3.29
N PHE A 15 8.30 -10.39 4.40
CA PHE A 15 8.06 -9.62 5.61
C PHE A 15 9.37 -9.21 6.28
N GLN A 16 9.50 -7.94 6.65
CA GLN A 16 10.70 -7.36 7.26
C GLN A 16 10.98 -7.92 8.66
N SER A 17 9.92 -8.26 9.40
CA SER A 17 10.00 -8.83 10.75
C SER A 17 8.86 -9.83 11.02
N ALA A 18 8.99 -10.57 12.12
CA ALA A 18 7.92 -11.47 12.59
C ALA A 18 6.69 -10.69 13.04
N ASP A 19 6.89 -9.53 13.66
CA ASP A 19 5.81 -8.69 14.17
C ASP A 19 4.93 -8.17 13.02
N VAL A 20 5.55 -7.67 11.93
CA VAL A 20 4.81 -7.25 10.73
C VAL A 20 4.00 -8.40 10.13
N LEU A 21 4.57 -9.60 10.06
CA LEU A 21 3.86 -10.78 9.60
C LEU A 21 2.66 -11.09 10.49
N GLU A 22 2.83 -11.04 11.81
CA GLU A 22 1.78 -11.34 12.78
C GLU A 22 0.65 -10.31 12.69
N ASP A 23 0.97 -9.03 12.65
CA ASP A 23 -0.01 -7.94 12.57
C ASP A 23 -0.86 -8.02 11.29
N VAL A 24 -0.23 -8.25 10.12
CA VAL A 24 -0.95 -8.43 8.85
C VAL A 24 -1.81 -9.70 8.87
N TYR A 25 -1.30 -10.79 9.47
CA TYR A 25 -2.06 -12.02 9.63
C TYR A 25 -3.27 -11.84 10.56
N LEU A 26 -3.11 -11.11 11.67
CA LEU A 26 -4.19 -10.78 12.59
C LEU A 26 -5.24 -9.91 11.91
N PHE A 27 -4.84 -8.91 11.13
CA PHE A 27 -5.76 -8.13 10.31
C PHE A 27 -6.60 -9.01 9.39
N TYR A 28 -5.96 -9.91 8.66
CA TYR A 28 -6.66 -10.85 7.79
C TYR A 28 -7.66 -11.74 8.55
N LYS A 29 -7.24 -12.29 9.70
CA LYS A 29 -8.04 -13.30 10.44
C LYS A 29 -9.17 -12.72 11.28
N TYR A 30 -8.92 -11.61 11.94
CA TYR A 30 -9.83 -11.13 12.98
C TYR A 30 -10.62 -9.90 12.57
N TYR A 31 -10.03 -8.99 11.81
CA TYR A 31 -10.71 -7.75 11.45
C TYR A 31 -11.74 -7.94 10.33
N SER A 32 -11.51 -8.85 9.39
CA SER A 32 -12.50 -9.18 8.36
C SER A 32 -13.74 -9.92 8.88
N ASN A 33 -13.66 -10.49 10.10
CA ASN A 33 -14.75 -11.24 10.73
C ASN A 33 -15.44 -10.50 11.87
N SER A 34 -15.03 -9.27 12.19
CA SER A 34 -15.59 -8.56 13.34
C SER A 34 -17.03 -8.14 13.06
N ALA A 35 -17.92 -8.43 14.02
CA ALA A 35 -19.31 -7.95 14.05
C ALA A 35 -19.42 -6.44 14.31
N ASN A 36 -18.34 -5.69 14.18
CA ASN A 36 -18.28 -4.26 14.44
C ASN A 36 -19.05 -3.47 13.39
N LYS A 37 -19.70 -2.40 13.80
CA LYS A 37 -20.39 -1.47 12.90
C LYS A 37 -19.44 -0.68 12.00
N GLY A 38 -18.15 -0.66 12.32
CA GLY A 38 -17.10 0.05 11.58
C GLY A 38 -16.55 -0.74 10.38
N VAL A 39 -15.62 -0.12 9.68
CA VAL A 39 -14.86 -0.69 8.58
C VAL A 39 -13.48 -1.09 9.11
N SER A 40 -13.03 -2.28 8.75
CA SER A 40 -11.71 -2.77 9.14
C SER A 40 -10.61 -2.04 8.37
N ALA A 41 -9.65 -1.47 9.09
CA ALA A 41 -8.55 -0.74 8.50
C ALA A 41 -7.21 -1.01 9.19
N ILE A 42 -6.15 -1.06 8.40
CA ILE A 42 -4.79 -0.95 8.89
C ILE A 42 -4.18 0.37 8.43
N LEU A 43 -3.25 0.88 9.22
CA LEU A 43 -2.39 1.99 8.84
C LEU A 43 -0.95 1.47 8.75
N LEU A 44 -0.39 1.50 7.55
CA LEU A 44 1.01 1.20 7.30
C LEU A 44 1.85 2.47 7.49
N GLU A 45 2.73 2.45 8.47
CA GLU A 45 3.65 3.55 8.77
C GLU A 45 5.08 3.11 8.48
N GLY A 46 5.85 3.93 7.76
CA GLY A 46 7.25 3.66 7.47
C GLY A 46 7.81 4.57 6.39
N ASP A 47 9.12 4.58 6.27
CA ASP A 47 9.82 5.43 5.30
C ASP A 47 9.44 5.13 3.85
N PRO A 48 9.63 6.09 2.93
CA PRO A 48 9.46 5.86 1.51
C PRO A 48 10.28 4.63 1.06
N GLY A 49 9.66 3.77 0.26
CA GLY A 49 10.31 2.57 -0.29
C GLY A 49 10.42 1.37 0.66
N CYS A 50 9.87 1.41 1.90
CA CYS A 50 9.84 0.24 2.78
C CYS A 50 8.84 -0.85 2.37
N GLY A 51 8.11 -0.66 1.27
CA GLY A 51 7.23 -1.69 0.69
C GLY A 51 5.76 -1.61 1.08
N LYS A 52 5.26 -0.46 1.57
CA LYS A 52 3.83 -0.26 1.95
C LYS A 52 2.87 -0.58 0.81
N THR A 53 3.08 0.04 -0.33
CA THR A 53 2.25 -0.14 -1.53
C THR A 53 2.34 -1.58 -2.05
N PHE A 54 3.55 -2.15 -2.06
CA PHE A 54 3.77 -3.54 -2.49
C PHE A 54 3.11 -4.55 -1.54
N LEU A 55 3.10 -4.28 -0.22
CA LEU A 55 2.36 -5.09 0.74
C LEU A 55 0.86 -5.09 0.45
N SER A 56 0.27 -3.91 0.19
CA SER A 56 -1.16 -3.80 -0.08
C SER A 56 -1.58 -4.49 -1.37
N GLU A 57 -0.78 -4.35 -2.43
CA GLU A 57 -1.00 -5.04 -3.71
C GLU A 57 -0.89 -6.57 -3.55
N THR A 58 0.14 -7.04 -2.82
CA THR A 58 0.32 -8.46 -2.55
C THR A 58 -0.80 -9.02 -1.68
N PHE A 59 -1.31 -8.23 -0.73
CA PHE A 59 -2.46 -8.61 0.09
C PHE A 59 -3.72 -8.81 -0.76
N ALA A 60 -3.94 -7.96 -1.77
CA ALA A 60 -5.06 -8.16 -2.70
C ALA A 60 -4.91 -9.45 -3.50
N LYS A 61 -3.72 -9.74 -4.04
CA LYS A 61 -3.43 -11.00 -4.74
C LYS A 61 -3.60 -12.23 -3.83
N PHE A 62 -3.19 -12.11 -2.56
CA PHE A 62 -3.39 -13.17 -1.57
C PHE A 62 -4.87 -13.49 -1.32
N LEU A 63 -5.76 -12.50 -1.35
CA LEU A 63 -7.19 -12.71 -1.16
C LEU A 63 -7.87 -13.45 -2.33
N GLY A 64 -7.23 -13.52 -3.49
CA GLY A 64 -7.65 -14.23 -4.69
C GLY A 64 -7.73 -13.35 -5.94
N ASP A 65 -7.72 -13.98 -7.10
CA ASP A 65 -7.67 -13.30 -8.40
C ASP A 65 -8.93 -12.45 -8.70
N ASP A 66 -10.06 -12.77 -8.07
CA ASP A 66 -11.31 -12.00 -8.18
C ASP A 66 -11.36 -10.76 -7.27
N THR A 67 -10.30 -10.51 -6.48
CA THR A 67 -10.23 -9.37 -5.58
C THR A 67 -9.95 -8.09 -6.37
N GLU A 68 -10.81 -7.09 -6.19
CA GLU A 68 -10.59 -5.77 -6.77
C GLU A 68 -9.58 -4.99 -5.93
N TYR A 69 -8.48 -4.56 -6.57
CA TYR A 69 -7.50 -3.67 -5.96
C TYR A 69 -7.73 -2.25 -6.41
N ILE A 70 -8.10 -1.38 -5.48
CA ILE A 70 -8.34 0.06 -5.72
C ILE A 70 -7.26 0.84 -5.00
N TYR A 71 -6.48 1.61 -5.75
CA TYR A 71 -5.36 2.39 -5.24
C TYR A 71 -5.51 3.86 -5.56
N THR A 72 -5.16 4.70 -4.61
CA THR A 72 -4.93 6.13 -4.82
C THR A 72 -3.80 6.62 -3.95
N GLN A 73 -3.05 7.58 -4.47
CA GLN A 73 -2.02 8.31 -3.74
C GLN A 73 -2.55 9.71 -3.43
N CYS A 74 -2.42 10.12 -2.18
CA CYS A 74 -2.81 11.45 -1.75
C CYS A 74 -1.76 12.49 -2.15
N VAL A 75 -2.24 13.67 -2.47
CA VAL A 75 -1.48 14.91 -2.64
C VAL A 75 -2.14 15.99 -1.78
N GLU A 76 -1.51 17.14 -1.61
CA GLU A 76 -2.04 18.21 -0.75
C GLU A 76 -3.47 18.64 -1.12
N GLU A 77 -3.81 18.61 -2.42
CA GLU A 77 -5.13 18.98 -2.94
C GLU A 77 -6.16 17.86 -2.88
N THR A 78 -5.77 16.68 -2.39
CA THR A 78 -6.70 15.55 -2.25
C THR A 78 -7.76 15.92 -1.21
N ASN A 79 -9.01 15.85 -1.63
CA ASN A 79 -10.18 16.11 -0.79
C ASN A 79 -11.21 14.97 -0.88
N SER A 80 -12.20 14.98 0.01
CA SER A 80 -13.27 13.98 0.04
C SER A 80 -14.06 13.90 -1.26
N ASP A 81 -14.28 15.02 -1.93
CA ASP A 81 -15.11 15.06 -3.14
C ASP A 81 -14.52 14.22 -4.26
N ARG A 82 -13.20 14.26 -4.45
CA ARG A 82 -12.49 13.40 -5.43
C ARG A 82 -12.56 11.92 -5.09
N LEU A 83 -12.68 11.59 -3.81
CA LEU A 83 -12.81 10.19 -3.39
C LEU A 83 -14.23 9.67 -3.61
N ILE A 84 -15.23 10.55 -3.64
CA ILE A 84 -16.64 10.22 -3.84
C ILE A 84 -17.01 10.23 -5.31
N ALA A 85 -16.61 11.26 -6.05
CA ALA A 85 -16.96 11.46 -7.46
C ALA A 85 -15.80 12.11 -8.24
N THR A 86 -15.64 11.72 -9.49
CA THR A 86 -14.70 12.34 -10.41
C THR A 86 -15.47 13.02 -11.53
N TYR A 87 -15.17 14.30 -11.80
CA TYR A 87 -15.83 15.07 -12.83
C TYR A 87 -15.04 15.03 -14.14
N ASN A 88 -15.72 14.64 -15.21
CA ASN A 88 -15.17 14.65 -16.56
C ASN A 88 -15.48 15.98 -17.25
N VAL A 89 -14.60 16.97 -17.11
CA VAL A 89 -14.78 18.30 -17.64
C VAL A 89 -15.06 18.31 -19.16
N PRO A 90 -14.36 17.54 -20.03
CA PRO A 90 -14.71 17.45 -21.46
C PRO A 90 -16.13 16.95 -21.72
N ALA A 91 -16.66 16.03 -20.92
CA ALA A 91 -18.03 15.55 -21.07
C ALA A 91 -19.04 16.60 -20.61
N ILE A 92 -18.75 17.32 -19.54
CA ILE A 92 -19.58 18.46 -19.05
C ILE A 92 -19.69 19.52 -20.13
N VAL A 93 -18.58 19.91 -20.76
CA VAL A 93 -18.55 20.93 -21.82
C VAL A 93 -19.36 20.49 -23.04
N LYS A 94 -19.36 19.18 -23.35
CA LYS A 94 -20.14 18.60 -24.46
C LYS A 94 -21.63 18.36 -24.12
N GLY A 95 -22.05 18.61 -22.87
CA GLY A 95 -23.39 18.36 -22.41
C GLY A 95 -23.77 16.88 -22.26
N ASP A 96 -22.77 16.00 -22.19
CA ASP A 96 -22.98 14.55 -21.96
C ASP A 96 -23.13 14.30 -20.46
N ALA A 97 -24.36 14.36 -19.98
CA ALA A 97 -24.67 14.23 -18.55
C ALA A 97 -24.28 12.84 -17.99
N GLU A 98 -24.41 11.77 -18.77
CA GLU A 98 -24.11 10.39 -18.32
C GLU A 98 -22.61 10.18 -18.08
N LYS A 99 -21.76 10.85 -18.85
CA LYS A 99 -20.29 10.74 -18.73
C LYS A 99 -19.66 11.89 -17.95
N SER A 100 -20.46 12.85 -17.49
CA SER A 100 -19.97 14.04 -16.79
C SER A 100 -19.48 13.75 -15.38
N VAL A 101 -20.04 12.72 -14.73
CA VAL A 101 -19.67 12.29 -13.37
C VAL A 101 -19.34 10.82 -13.40
N ALA A 102 -18.15 10.47 -12.94
CA ALA A 102 -17.74 9.10 -12.72
C ALA A 102 -17.66 8.80 -11.21
N GLU A 103 -17.89 7.55 -10.84
CA GLU A 103 -17.73 7.12 -9.45
C GLU A 103 -16.31 7.38 -8.96
N GLY A 104 -16.19 7.98 -7.78
CA GLY A 104 -14.93 8.05 -7.07
C GLY A 104 -14.54 6.71 -6.45
N ILE A 105 -13.33 6.63 -5.95
CA ILE A 105 -12.76 5.36 -5.47
C ILE A 105 -13.52 4.79 -4.27
N LEU A 106 -14.00 5.64 -3.34
CA LEU A 106 -14.79 5.18 -2.18
C LEU A 106 -16.15 4.67 -2.60
N THR A 107 -16.84 5.39 -3.49
CA THR A 107 -18.13 4.97 -4.04
C THR A 107 -17.99 3.63 -4.75
N LYS A 108 -16.98 3.49 -5.62
CA LYS A 108 -16.66 2.24 -6.31
C LYS A 108 -16.38 1.11 -5.31
N ALA A 109 -15.55 1.35 -4.30
CA ALA A 109 -15.19 0.35 -3.30
C ALA A 109 -16.41 -0.16 -2.51
N ILE A 110 -17.30 0.76 -2.09
CA ILE A 110 -18.54 0.40 -1.37
C ILE A 110 -19.47 -0.42 -2.26
N ASN A 111 -19.69 0.02 -3.50
CA ASN A 111 -20.59 -0.68 -4.43
C ASN A 111 -20.10 -2.10 -4.76
N LEU A 112 -18.80 -2.26 -5.02
CA LEU A 112 -18.21 -3.58 -5.28
C LEU A 112 -18.27 -4.47 -4.03
N ALA A 113 -17.94 -3.96 -2.86
CA ALA A 113 -18.02 -4.73 -1.61
C ALA A 113 -19.47 -5.15 -1.31
N ASN A 114 -20.44 -4.27 -1.51
CA ASN A 114 -21.87 -4.57 -1.36
C ASN A 114 -22.38 -5.60 -2.38
N SER A 115 -21.78 -5.67 -3.57
CA SER A 115 -22.10 -6.69 -4.58
C SER A 115 -21.50 -8.07 -4.28
N GLY A 116 -20.75 -8.21 -3.19
CA GLY A 116 -20.10 -9.47 -2.77
C GLY A 116 -18.67 -9.66 -3.25
N LYS A 117 -18.09 -8.70 -3.99
CA LYS A 117 -16.67 -8.74 -4.37
C LYS A 117 -15.77 -8.38 -3.19
N LYS A 118 -14.67 -9.10 -3.05
CA LYS A 118 -13.59 -8.67 -2.16
C LYS A 118 -12.90 -7.44 -2.75
N VAL A 119 -12.69 -6.44 -1.92
CA VAL A 119 -12.06 -5.17 -2.30
C VAL A 119 -10.96 -4.84 -1.33
N VAL A 120 -9.78 -4.53 -1.86
CA VAL A 120 -8.69 -3.89 -1.11
C VAL A 120 -8.59 -2.45 -1.57
N LEU A 121 -8.95 -1.53 -0.68
CA LEU A 121 -8.86 -0.09 -0.92
C LEU A 121 -7.61 0.45 -0.25
N THR A 122 -6.66 0.92 -1.04
CA THR A 122 -5.41 1.50 -0.56
C THR A 122 -5.38 3.00 -0.79
N ILE A 123 -5.20 3.74 0.31
CA ILE A 123 -5.01 5.20 0.31
C ILE A 123 -3.56 5.46 0.75
N ASP A 124 -2.71 5.75 -0.21
CA ASP A 124 -1.27 5.93 0.02
C ASP A 124 -0.92 7.41 0.28
N GLU A 125 0.14 7.63 1.06
CA GLU A 125 0.64 8.96 1.41
C GLU A 125 -0.45 9.89 2.02
N LEU A 126 -1.28 9.33 2.90
CA LEU A 126 -2.38 10.09 3.54
C LEU A 126 -1.86 11.34 4.29
N ASP A 127 -0.65 11.30 4.79
CA ASP A 127 0.01 12.40 5.48
C ASP A 127 0.42 13.57 4.57
N LYS A 128 0.32 13.45 3.25
CA LYS A 128 0.44 14.57 2.31
C LYS A 128 -0.85 15.38 2.18
N ALA A 129 -1.99 14.76 2.40
CA ALA A 129 -3.26 15.43 2.35
C ALA A 129 -3.48 16.30 3.60
N ARG A 130 -4.42 17.26 3.52
CA ARG A 130 -4.80 18.11 4.64
C ARG A 130 -5.51 17.30 5.73
N GLU A 131 -5.37 17.74 6.99
CA GLU A 131 -5.95 17.07 8.17
C GLU A 131 -7.47 16.86 8.08
N VAL A 132 -8.16 17.70 7.34
CA VAL A 132 -9.61 17.55 7.11
C VAL A 132 -9.97 16.17 6.53
N LEU A 133 -9.06 15.58 5.76
CA LEU A 133 -9.26 14.27 5.18
C LEU A 133 -9.19 13.15 6.23
N ASP A 134 -8.40 13.34 7.29
CA ASP A 134 -8.36 12.39 8.42
C ASP A 134 -9.71 12.27 9.10
N SER A 135 -10.40 13.42 9.31
CA SER A 135 -11.76 13.44 9.89
C SER A 135 -12.77 12.74 9.00
N TYR A 136 -12.64 12.89 7.69
CA TYR A 136 -13.49 12.21 6.72
C TYR A 136 -13.30 10.68 6.77
N PHE A 137 -12.05 10.20 6.79
CA PHE A 137 -11.76 8.77 6.95
C PHE A 137 -12.17 8.24 8.31
N LEU A 138 -12.03 9.04 9.38
CA LEU A 138 -12.50 8.66 10.71
C LEU A 138 -14.01 8.36 10.68
N ASP A 139 -14.82 9.23 10.07
CA ASP A 139 -16.27 9.02 9.97
C ASP A 139 -16.61 7.80 9.10
N PHE A 140 -15.96 7.66 7.95
CA PHE A 140 -16.12 6.49 7.09
C PHE A 140 -15.77 5.18 7.81
N LEU A 141 -14.61 5.11 8.47
CA LEU A 141 -14.19 3.91 9.19
C LEU A 141 -15.11 3.59 10.37
N GLN A 142 -15.65 4.61 11.02
CA GLN A 142 -16.55 4.42 12.15
C GLN A 142 -17.94 3.94 11.73
N ASN A 143 -18.49 4.52 10.66
CA ASN A 143 -19.89 4.35 10.29
C ASN A 143 -20.08 3.48 9.05
N GLY A 144 -19.07 3.32 8.21
CA GLY A 144 -19.16 2.62 6.91
C GLY A 144 -20.08 3.32 5.94
N LYS A 145 -20.11 4.66 5.97
CA LYS A 145 -21.00 5.51 5.18
C LYS A 145 -20.24 6.65 4.55
N ILE A 146 -20.69 7.08 3.40
CA ILE A 146 -20.29 8.31 2.75
C ILE A 146 -21.52 9.06 2.27
N GLU A 147 -21.45 10.38 2.22
CA GLU A 147 -22.43 11.21 1.54
C GLU A 147 -21.95 11.42 0.10
N THR A 148 -22.82 11.09 -0.86
CA THR A 148 -22.51 11.24 -2.29
C THR A 148 -22.73 12.67 -2.74
N SER A 149 -22.26 13.01 -3.93
CA SER A 149 -22.45 14.35 -4.52
C SER A 149 -23.91 14.76 -4.72
N ASN A 150 -24.84 13.81 -4.67
CA ASN A 150 -26.28 14.06 -4.75
C ASN A 150 -26.94 14.16 -3.36
N ASN A 151 -26.17 14.29 -2.29
CA ASN A 151 -26.62 14.29 -0.90
C ASN A 151 -27.31 12.97 -0.49
N GLU A 152 -27.06 11.88 -1.19
CA GLU A 152 -27.53 10.56 -0.81
C GLU A 152 -26.50 9.87 0.09
N ILE A 153 -26.96 9.08 1.05
CA ILE A 153 -26.08 8.32 1.93
C ILE A 153 -25.86 6.93 1.33
N LEU A 154 -24.63 6.67 0.87
CA LEU A 154 -24.19 5.35 0.47
C LEU A 154 -23.56 4.63 1.68
N SER A 155 -24.06 3.45 2.00
CA SER A 155 -23.66 2.68 3.19
C SER A 155 -23.18 1.28 2.81
N LEU A 156 -22.17 0.80 3.51
CA LEU A 156 -21.79 -0.60 3.50
C LEU A 156 -22.86 -1.47 4.18
N THR A 157 -23.26 -2.50 3.49
CA THR A 157 -24.07 -3.58 4.09
C THR A 157 -23.24 -4.40 5.09
N ASN A 158 -23.89 -5.24 5.90
CA ASN A 158 -23.16 -6.12 6.83
C ASN A 158 -22.20 -7.07 6.11
N ASP A 159 -22.58 -7.57 4.91
CA ASP A 159 -21.71 -8.43 4.11
C ASP A 159 -20.67 -7.61 3.33
N GLY A 160 -21.02 -6.42 2.86
CA GLY A 160 -20.07 -5.49 2.27
C GLY A 160 -18.90 -5.15 3.20
N ARG A 161 -19.15 -5.02 4.51
CA ARG A 161 -18.09 -4.78 5.50
C ARG A 161 -17.07 -5.91 5.61
N LYS A 162 -17.51 -7.15 5.38
CA LYS A 162 -16.62 -8.34 5.38
C LYS A 162 -15.79 -8.43 4.11
N ASN A 163 -16.23 -7.76 3.06
CA ASN A 163 -15.59 -7.78 1.75
C ASN A 163 -14.62 -6.60 1.53
N LEU A 164 -14.69 -5.54 2.37
CA LEU A 164 -13.87 -4.35 2.21
C LEU A 164 -12.71 -4.35 3.22
N TYR A 165 -11.49 -4.35 2.69
CA TYR A 165 -10.25 -4.19 3.43
C TYR A 165 -9.67 -2.81 3.11
N VAL A 166 -9.55 -1.96 4.12
CA VAL A 166 -8.98 -0.62 3.96
C VAL A 166 -7.54 -0.60 4.45
N ILE A 167 -6.64 -0.17 3.60
CA ILE A 167 -5.22 0.00 3.88
C ILE A 167 -4.88 1.47 3.70
N LEU A 168 -4.64 2.16 4.80
CA LEU A 168 -4.09 3.51 4.80
C LEU A 168 -2.58 3.40 4.88
N ALA A 169 -1.85 4.27 4.18
CA ALA A 169 -0.40 4.33 4.29
C ALA A 169 0.05 5.78 4.48
N LYS A 170 1.07 5.94 5.31
CA LYS A 170 1.72 7.23 5.54
C LYS A 170 3.24 7.09 5.60
N ASN A 171 3.91 8.18 5.28
CA ASN A 171 5.33 8.37 5.59
C ASN A 171 5.45 9.08 6.97
N ASN A 172 6.46 9.87 7.18
CA ASN A 172 6.66 10.63 8.41
C ASN A 172 6.54 12.16 8.17
N GLU A 173 5.71 12.59 7.19
CA GLU A 173 5.57 14.02 6.84
C GLU A 173 4.73 14.79 7.84
N ARG A 174 3.62 14.22 8.31
CA ARG A 174 2.82 14.77 9.41
C ARG A 174 2.21 13.68 10.28
N ASN A 175 1.78 14.07 11.47
CA ASN A 175 0.96 13.22 12.32
C ASN A 175 -0.49 13.22 11.82
N LEU A 176 -1.10 12.04 11.80
CA LEU A 176 -2.53 11.89 11.60
C LEU A 176 -3.28 12.14 12.91
N LEU A 177 -4.58 12.43 12.81
CA LEU A 177 -5.42 12.61 14.00
C LEU A 177 -5.42 11.34 14.87
N ASP A 178 -5.20 11.52 16.18
CA ASP A 178 -5.21 10.43 17.16
C ASP A 178 -6.51 9.62 17.11
N ALA A 179 -7.62 10.27 16.81
CA ALA A 179 -8.92 9.63 16.66
C ALA A 179 -8.94 8.63 15.49
N LEU A 180 -8.29 8.97 14.36
CA LEU A 180 -8.13 8.09 13.20
C LEU A 180 -7.19 6.93 13.53
N LEU A 181 -6.06 7.19 14.20
CA LEU A 181 -5.11 6.17 14.62
C LEU A 181 -5.77 5.10 15.50
N ARG A 182 -6.68 5.49 16.40
CA ARG A 182 -7.43 4.56 17.26
C ARG A 182 -8.44 3.69 16.51
N ARG A 183 -8.74 3.98 15.26
CA ARG A 183 -9.64 3.19 14.39
C ARG A 183 -8.91 2.22 13.47
N CYS A 184 -7.59 2.35 13.39
CA CYS A 184 -6.74 1.49 12.58
C CYS A 184 -5.86 0.61 13.45
N SER A 185 -5.54 -0.58 12.98
CA SER A 185 -4.36 -1.32 13.46
C SER A 185 -3.13 -0.69 12.83
N VAL A 186 -2.30 -0.04 13.64
CA VAL A 186 -1.07 0.61 13.14
C VAL A 186 0.03 -0.43 13.02
N ILE A 187 0.54 -0.61 11.80
CA ILE A 187 1.64 -1.52 11.49
C ILE A 187 2.84 -0.69 11.06
N LYS A 188 3.89 -0.72 11.85
CA LYS A 188 5.15 -0.06 11.52
C LYS A 188 6.01 -0.98 10.66
N LEU A 189 6.32 -0.53 9.45
CA LEU A 189 7.22 -1.21 8.53
C LEU A 189 8.64 -0.69 8.74
N PRO A 190 9.53 -1.45 9.39
CA PRO A 190 10.91 -1.07 9.52
C PRO A 190 11.62 -1.12 8.15
N PRO A 191 12.75 -0.44 7.99
CA PRO A 191 13.62 -0.65 6.85
C PRO A 191 13.91 -2.14 6.67
N MET A 192 14.02 -2.59 5.43
CA MET A 192 14.30 -4.00 5.17
C MET A 192 15.72 -4.35 5.62
N PRO A 193 15.91 -5.38 6.48
CA PRO A 193 17.23 -5.80 6.88
C PRO A 193 18.11 -6.14 5.67
N PRO A 194 19.40 -5.75 5.64
CA PRO A 194 20.28 -5.92 4.48
C PRO A 194 20.31 -7.35 3.91
N VAL A 195 20.42 -8.37 4.77
CA VAL A 195 20.40 -9.78 4.35
C VAL A 195 19.09 -10.17 3.68
N LEU A 196 17.98 -9.60 4.14
CA LEU A 196 16.65 -9.85 3.59
C LEU A 196 16.46 -9.10 2.26
N ALA A 197 16.96 -7.87 2.17
CA ALA A 197 16.99 -7.10 0.93
C ALA A 197 17.75 -7.84 -0.16
N TYR A 198 18.93 -8.37 0.15
CA TYR A 198 19.73 -9.18 -0.76
C TYR A 198 18.97 -10.42 -1.27
N LYS A 199 18.36 -11.20 -0.37
CA LYS A 199 17.56 -12.38 -0.74
C LYS A 199 16.36 -12.00 -1.62
N THR A 200 15.71 -10.88 -1.33
CA THR A 200 14.57 -10.39 -2.11
C THR A 200 15.01 -9.95 -3.51
N LEU A 201 16.16 -9.28 -3.61
CA LEU A 201 16.77 -8.92 -4.90
C LEU A 201 17.08 -10.15 -5.73
N LEU A 202 17.76 -11.16 -5.17
CA LEU A 202 18.07 -12.40 -5.88
C LEU A 202 16.80 -13.07 -6.39
N LYS A 203 15.78 -13.20 -5.54
CA LYS A 203 14.51 -13.81 -5.93
C LYS A 203 13.79 -13.02 -7.04
N ARG A 204 13.84 -11.68 -7.01
CA ARG A 204 13.24 -10.85 -8.05
C ARG A 204 13.92 -11.02 -9.43
N PHE A 205 15.21 -11.28 -9.42
CA PHE A 205 16.02 -11.51 -10.62
C PHE A 205 16.28 -12.99 -10.90
N GLU A 206 15.44 -13.90 -10.42
CA GLU A 206 15.63 -15.35 -10.52
C GLU A 206 15.92 -15.83 -11.95
N ASN A 207 15.34 -15.18 -12.97
CA ASN A 207 15.61 -15.46 -14.37
C ASN A 207 17.03 -15.04 -14.83
N ILE A 208 17.72 -14.20 -14.06
CA ILE A 208 19.08 -13.70 -14.32
C ILE A 208 20.07 -14.35 -13.33
N GLU A 209 19.60 -14.98 -12.29
CA GLU A 209 20.37 -15.57 -11.19
C GLU A 209 21.40 -16.62 -11.66
N HIS A 210 21.16 -17.26 -12.80
CA HIS A 210 22.08 -18.23 -13.41
C HIS A 210 23.28 -17.58 -14.13
N ASP A 211 23.29 -16.25 -14.28
CA ASP A 211 24.46 -15.55 -14.84
C ASP A 211 25.49 -15.25 -13.73
N PRO A 212 26.67 -15.90 -13.74
CA PRO A 212 27.71 -15.67 -12.74
C PRO A 212 28.20 -14.20 -12.69
N LYS A 213 28.10 -13.46 -13.81
CA LYS A 213 28.48 -12.04 -13.88
C LYS A 213 27.48 -11.19 -13.12
N PHE A 214 26.19 -11.47 -13.28
CA PHE A 214 25.12 -10.77 -12.56
C PHE A 214 25.22 -10.99 -11.05
N LEU A 215 25.38 -12.24 -10.60
CA LEU A 215 25.55 -12.57 -9.18
C LEU A 215 26.76 -11.84 -8.56
N LYS A 216 27.88 -11.79 -9.30
CA LYS A 216 29.08 -11.06 -8.87
C LYS A 216 28.84 -9.55 -8.80
N PHE A 217 28.06 -9.00 -9.72
CA PHE A 217 27.68 -7.60 -9.72
C PHE A 217 26.79 -7.25 -8.52
N VAL A 218 25.71 -8.03 -8.29
CA VAL A 218 24.80 -7.86 -7.15
C VAL A 218 25.56 -7.96 -5.82
N SER A 219 26.48 -8.92 -5.68
CA SER A 219 27.32 -9.04 -4.48
C SER A 219 28.19 -7.80 -4.25
N LYS A 220 28.81 -7.26 -5.30
CA LYS A 220 29.64 -6.04 -5.18
C LYS A 220 28.82 -4.81 -4.79
N VAL A 221 27.64 -4.62 -5.40
CA VAL A 221 26.75 -3.50 -5.05
C VAL A 221 26.29 -3.63 -3.60
N TYR A 222 25.92 -4.86 -3.18
CA TYR A 222 25.51 -5.13 -1.81
C TYR A 222 26.65 -4.85 -0.81
N GLU A 223 27.86 -5.35 -1.08
CA GLU A 223 29.04 -5.14 -0.25
C GLU A 223 29.40 -3.65 -0.14
N ALA A 224 29.33 -2.91 -1.24
CA ALA A 224 29.59 -1.46 -1.23
C ALA A 224 28.59 -0.74 -0.34
N ILE A 225 27.29 -1.00 -0.49
CA ILE A 225 26.24 -0.38 0.32
C ILE A 225 26.38 -0.78 1.80
N TYR A 226 26.67 -2.03 2.09
CA TYR A 226 26.84 -2.53 3.45
C TYR A 226 28.09 -1.93 4.13
N ASN A 227 29.21 -1.85 3.41
CA ASN A 227 30.45 -1.30 3.94
C ASN A 227 30.35 0.22 4.17
N GLU A 228 29.74 0.97 3.24
CA GLU A 228 29.45 2.40 3.43
C GLU A 228 28.59 2.67 4.67
N GLN A 229 27.65 1.77 4.99
CA GLN A 229 26.83 1.87 6.20
C GLN A 229 27.61 1.58 7.49
N MET A 230 28.59 0.67 7.45
CA MET A 230 29.40 0.33 8.62
C MET A 230 30.53 1.33 8.88
N ASP A 231 31.05 1.96 7.82
CA ASP A 231 32.15 2.94 7.91
C ASP A 231 31.67 4.38 8.14
N SER A 232 30.38 4.68 7.91
CA SER A 232 29.82 6.02 8.10
C SER A 232 29.52 6.30 9.58
N ASN A 233 30.54 6.67 10.31
CA ASN A 233 30.41 7.55 11.48
C ASN A 233 30.12 8.99 11.05
N GLU A 234 29.03 9.28 10.40
CA GLU A 234 28.56 10.64 10.05
C GLU A 234 28.42 10.93 8.54
N GLU A 235 27.19 11.23 8.14
CA GLU A 235 26.74 12.19 7.10
C GLU A 235 26.54 11.77 5.65
N LEU A 236 27.01 10.65 5.09
CA LEU A 236 26.88 10.45 3.63
C LEU A 236 25.62 9.71 3.18
N LEU A 237 25.01 8.88 4.01
CA LEU A 237 23.71 8.28 3.73
C LEU A 237 22.77 8.52 4.91
N SER A 238 21.95 9.57 4.83
CA SER A 238 20.94 9.89 5.83
C SER A 238 19.85 8.80 5.96
N ARG A 239 19.82 7.84 5.04
CA ARG A 239 18.91 6.67 5.05
C ARG A 239 19.50 5.51 4.24
N LEU A 240 19.10 4.28 4.61
CA LEU A 240 19.31 3.10 3.76
C LEU A 240 18.56 3.27 2.43
N PRO A 241 19.19 2.95 1.28
CA PRO A 241 18.47 2.98 0.01
C PRO A 241 17.29 2.01 0.07
N ALA A 242 16.15 2.45 -0.42
CA ALA A 242 14.98 1.62 -0.50
C ALA A 242 15.22 0.44 -1.45
N LEU A 243 14.60 -0.70 -1.18
CA LEU A 243 14.73 -1.88 -2.03
C LEU A 243 14.43 -1.57 -3.51
N GLN A 244 13.47 -0.68 -3.78
CA GLN A 244 13.14 -0.26 -5.14
C GLN A 244 14.25 0.58 -5.80
N GLU A 245 14.93 1.43 -5.03
CA GLU A 245 16.10 2.19 -5.51
C GLU A 245 17.24 1.26 -5.88
N LEU A 246 17.48 0.22 -5.05
CA LEU A 246 18.46 -0.83 -5.34
C LEU A 246 18.11 -1.64 -6.60
N ILE A 247 16.86 -2.03 -6.75
CA ILE A 247 16.38 -2.74 -7.94
C ILE A 247 16.62 -1.89 -9.19
N THR A 248 16.25 -0.62 -9.15
CA THR A 248 16.41 0.32 -10.28
C THR A 248 17.88 0.51 -10.63
N ALA A 249 18.73 0.77 -9.64
CA ALA A 249 20.18 0.93 -9.85
C ALA A 249 20.81 -0.34 -10.46
N ILE A 250 20.52 -1.50 -9.87
CA ILE A 250 21.06 -2.79 -10.35
C ILE A 250 20.60 -3.07 -11.79
N THR A 251 19.34 -2.81 -12.11
CA THR A 251 18.82 -3.04 -13.46
C THR A 251 19.51 -2.13 -14.48
N SER A 252 19.61 -0.82 -14.18
CA SER A 252 20.23 0.16 -15.08
C SER A 252 21.72 -0.11 -15.28
N ASP A 253 22.45 -0.38 -14.20
CA ASP A 253 23.90 -0.60 -14.26
C ASP A 253 24.24 -1.96 -14.87
N TYR A 254 23.40 -2.99 -14.67
CA TYR A 254 23.60 -4.28 -15.29
C TYR A 254 23.43 -4.23 -16.81
N GLU A 255 22.46 -3.48 -17.33
CA GLU A 255 22.30 -3.27 -18.77
C GLU A 255 23.54 -2.59 -19.38
N LEU A 256 24.12 -1.60 -18.69
CA LEU A 256 25.36 -0.95 -19.10
C LEU A 256 26.56 -1.92 -19.02
N TYR A 257 26.64 -2.73 -17.97
CA TYR A 257 27.73 -3.70 -17.78
C TYR A 257 27.67 -4.88 -18.74
N ALA A 258 26.47 -5.33 -19.14
CA ALA A 258 26.28 -6.44 -20.06
C ALA A 258 26.55 -6.06 -21.53
N ASN A 259 26.40 -4.75 -21.87
CA ASN A 259 26.57 -4.22 -23.23
C ASN A 259 27.95 -3.57 -23.46
N GLY A 260 28.83 -3.47 -22.47
CA GLY A 260 30.23 -3.00 -22.55
C GLY A 260 31.24 -4.11 -22.45
#